data_13e9625032b259621c2cf6d0d59176ee
#
_entry.id   13e9625032b259621c2cf6d0d59176ee
#
_cell.length_a   1.000
_cell.length_b   1.000
_cell.length_c   1.000
_cell.angle_alpha   90.00
_cell.angle_beta   90.00
_cell.angle_gamma   90.00
#
_symmetry.space_group_name_H-M   'P 1'
#
loop_
_entity.id
_entity.type
_entity.pdbx_description
1 polymer ?
#
loop_
_entity_poly.entity_id
_entity_poly.type
_entity_poly.pdbx_seq_one_letter_code
_entity_poly.pdbx_strand_id
1 'polypeptide(L)'
;MKKLLIWTVLLLTATLSTYAQNKIVTVSGRVIEAGTKEPVELAAVQLLSLPDSAQVAGMTTSTQGYFSLSKQKPGKYLLKVSFIGYVTKIIPVQLTANVPAKKMGNIELATDAVMLQEAVVVAEAPQVTVVEDTLMYNSSAYRT
;
A
#
# COMPACT_ATOMS: atom_id res chain seq x y z
N MET A 1 12.37 -60.10 -11.39
CA MET A 1 12.85 -59.35 -10.22
C MET A 1 13.57 -58.08 -10.59
N LYS A 2 14.44 -58.10 -11.57
CA LYS A 2 15.15 -56.88 -11.98
C LYS A 2 14.21 -55.80 -12.52
N LYS A 3 13.13 -56.17 -13.19
CA LYS A 3 12.13 -55.21 -13.71
C LYS A 3 11.35 -54.52 -12.61
N LEU A 4 11.06 -55.20 -11.53
CA LEU A 4 10.37 -54.64 -10.37
C LEU A 4 11.24 -53.57 -9.66
N LEU A 5 12.54 -53.86 -9.54
CA LEU A 5 13.49 -52.92 -8.95
C LEU A 5 13.60 -51.65 -9.76
N ILE A 6 13.61 -51.75 -11.10
CA ILE A 6 13.69 -50.59 -11.99
C ILE A 6 12.42 -49.75 -11.85
N TRP A 7 11.26 -50.40 -11.73
CA TRP A 7 9.99 -49.69 -11.57
C TRP A 7 9.90 -48.99 -10.21
N THR A 8 10.41 -49.58 -9.15
CA THR A 8 10.43 -48.96 -7.83
C THR A 8 11.39 -47.76 -7.76
N VAL A 9 12.53 -47.87 -8.43
CA VAL A 9 13.49 -46.77 -8.51
C VAL A 9 12.91 -45.64 -9.36
N LEU A 10 12.23 -45.93 -10.45
CA LEU A 10 11.59 -44.93 -11.29
C LEU A 10 10.46 -44.22 -10.55
N LEU A 11 9.70 -44.93 -9.73
CA LEU A 11 8.64 -44.36 -8.93
C LEU A 11 9.19 -43.48 -7.81
N LEU A 12 10.31 -43.84 -7.24
CA LEU A 12 10.97 -43.11 -6.18
C LEU A 12 11.57 -41.79 -6.68
N THR A 13 12.05 -41.76 -7.94
CA THR A 13 12.60 -40.54 -8.52
C THR A 13 11.52 -39.50 -8.88
N ALA A 14 10.29 -39.96 -9.10
CA ALA A 14 9.19 -39.05 -9.43
C ALA A 14 8.70 -38.23 -8.25
N THR A 15 8.99 -38.65 -7.03
CA THR A 15 8.53 -37.94 -5.82
C THR A 15 9.44 -36.80 -5.39
N LEU A 16 10.61 -36.67 -6.00
CA LEU A 16 11.60 -35.66 -5.60
C LEU A 16 11.43 -34.31 -6.28
N SER A 17 10.44 -34.18 -7.17
CA SER A 17 10.34 -32.98 -8.02
C SER A 17 9.39 -31.90 -7.49
N THR A 18 8.80 -32.07 -6.33
CA THR A 18 7.78 -31.14 -5.83
C THR A 18 8.30 -30.18 -4.78
N TYR A 19 9.54 -29.75 -4.90
CA TYR A 19 9.93 -28.56 -4.15
C TYR A 19 9.47 -27.35 -4.95
N ALA A 20 8.26 -26.91 -4.67
CA ALA A 20 7.78 -25.64 -5.20
C ALA A 20 8.72 -24.57 -4.64
N GLN A 21 9.54 -24.01 -5.51
CA GLN A 21 10.38 -22.88 -5.14
C GLN A 21 9.44 -21.71 -4.83
N ASN A 22 9.26 -21.43 -3.57
CA ASN A 22 8.55 -20.22 -3.14
C ASN A 22 9.39 -19.04 -3.59
N LYS A 23 9.05 -18.50 -4.75
CA LYS A 23 9.71 -17.29 -5.24
C LYS A 23 9.29 -16.16 -4.35
N ILE A 24 10.26 -15.47 -3.80
CA ILE A 24 10.06 -14.32 -2.93
C ILE A 24 10.47 -13.07 -3.67
N VAL A 25 9.74 -11.98 -3.38
CA VAL A 25 9.97 -10.67 -4.01
C VAL A 25 10.26 -9.66 -2.91
N THR A 26 11.17 -8.73 -3.19
CA THR A 26 11.47 -7.61 -2.29
C THR A 26 10.86 -6.35 -2.87
N VAL A 27 10.11 -5.61 -2.05
CA VAL A 27 9.55 -4.30 -2.40
C VAL A 27 10.38 -3.23 -1.71
N SER A 28 10.93 -2.30 -2.47
CA SER A 28 11.76 -1.24 -1.91
C SER A 28 11.44 0.11 -2.55
N GLY A 29 11.76 1.16 -1.82
CA GLY A 29 11.55 2.52 -2.31
C GLY A 29 12.06 3.54 -1.32
N ARG A 30 11.76 4.80 -1.60
CA ARG A 30 12.14 5.92 -0.77
C ARG A 30 10.95 6.84 -0.60
N VAL A 31 10.69 7.25 0.63
CA VAL A 31 9.61 8.19 0.96
C VAL A 31 10.20 9.58 1.12
N ILE A 32 9.66 10.54 0.38
CA ILE A 32 10.10 11.94 0.42
C ILE A 32 8.89 12.87 0.58
N GLU A 33 9.14 14.06 1.04
CA GLU A 33 8.12 15.10 1.11
C GLU A 33 7.88 15.70 -0.28
N ALA A 34 6.61 15.91 -0.64
CA ALA A 34 6.24 16.38 -1.98
C ALA A 34 6.77 17.79 -2.28
N GLY A 35 6.78 18.68 -1.29
CA GLY A 35 7.21 20.05 -1.48
C GLY A 35 8.72 20.23 -1.54
N THR A 36 9.41 19.78 -0.49
CA THR A 36 10.87 19.99 -0.32
C THR A 36 11.72 18.91 -0.95
N LYS A 37 11.13 17.74 -1.24
CA LYS A 37 11.83 16.54 -1.72
C LYS A 37 12.80 15.96 -0.69
N GLU A 38 12.65 16.34 0.56
CA GLU A 38 13.47 15.82 1.65
C GLU A 38 12.97 14.43 2.10
N PRO A 39 13.86 13.58 2.59
CA PRO A 39 13.45 12.26 3.03
C PRO A 39 12.55 12.32 4.27
N VAL A 40 11.53 11.46 4.31
CA VAL A 40 10.65 11.33 5.46
C VAL A 40 11.14 10.14 6.28
N GLU A 41 11.68 10.43 7.45
CA GLU A 41 12.17 9.43 8.39
C GLU A 41 11.02 8.88 9.22
N LEU A 42 11.10 7.59 9.56
CA LEU A 42 10.13 6.90 10.42
C LEU A 42 8.70 6.86 9.86
N ALA A 43 8.54 7.06 8.57
CA ALA A 43 7.23 6.88 7.94
C ALA A 43 6.84 5.40 7.98
N ALA A 44 5.59 5.12 8.33
CA ALA A 44 5.08 3.76 8.36
C ALA A 44 4.78 3.29 6.94
N VAL A 45 5.41 2.19 6.54
CA VAL A 45 5.19 1.56 5.24
C VAL A 45 4.57 0.19 5.50
N GLN A 46 3.37 -0.02 4.98
CA GLN A 46 2.61 -1.26 5.19
C GLN A 46 2.25 -1.86 3.85
N LEU A 47 2.42 -3.17 3.72
CA LEU A 47 1.97 -3.91 2.55
C LEU A 47 0.72 -4.69 2.91
N LEU A 48 -0.37 -4.41 2.19
CA LEU A 48 -1.68 -5.01 2.42
C LEU A 48 -2.01 -5.95 1.27
N SER A 49 -2.43 -7.16 1.58
CA SER A 49 -2.85 -8.12 0.57
C SER A 49 -4.26 -7.81 0.06
N LEU A 50 -4.53 -8.13 -1.19
CA LEU A 50 -5.86 -8.02 -1.78
C LEU A 50 -6.48 -9.41 -1.93
N PRO A 51 -7.82 -9.52 -1.78
CA PRO A 51 -8.82 -8.43 -1.67
C PRO A 51 -9.13 -7.96 -0.25
N ASP A 52 -8.67 -8.68 0.77
CA ASP A 52 -9.09 -8.45 2.16
C ASP A 52 -8.34 -7.33 2.88
N SER A 53 -7.31 -6.74 2.24
CA SER A 53 -6.50 -5.65 2.81
C SER A 53 -5.82 -6.03 4.13
N ALA A 54 -5.50 -7.30 4.32
CA ALA A 54 -4.77 -7.76 5.50
C ALA A 54 -3.31 -7.33 5.42
N GLN A 55 -2.77 -6.82 6.52
CA GLN A 55 -1.37 -6.42 6.56
C GLN A 55 -0.47 -7.67 6.56
N VAL A 56 0.36 -7.80 5.55
CA VAL A 56 1.29 -8.93 5.41
C VAL A 56 2.72 -8.56 5.74
N ALA A 57 3.07 -7.28 5.67
CA ALA A 57 4.39 -6.78 6.02
C ALA A 57 4.32 -5.31 6.39
N GLY A 58 5.29 -4.84 7.14
CA GLY A 58 5.38 -3.43 7.51
C GLY A 58 6.74 -3.10 8.09
N MET A 59 7.15 -1.85 7.91
CA MET A 59 8.35 -1.29 8.52
C MET A 59 8.26 0.23 8.54
N THR A 60 9.22 0.87 9.16
CA THR A 60 9.39 2.32 9.09
C THR A 60 10.58 2.65 8.19
N THR A 61 10.54 3.85 7.59
CA THR A 61 11.64 4.33 6.74
C THR A 61 12.86 4.70 7.58
N SER A 62 14.03 4.60 6.96
CA SER A 62 15.30 5.02 7.55
C SER A 62 15.41 6.54 7.62
N THR A 63 16.52 7.04 8.18
CA THR A 63 16.82 8.49 8.23
C THR A 63 16.87 9.13 6.86
N GLN A 64 17.12 8.35 5.82
CA GLN A 64 17.13 8.83 4.43
C GLN A 64 15.86 8.47 3.67
N GLY A 65 14.82 8.01 4.37
CA GLY A 65 13.52 7.70 3.81
C GLY A 65 13.42 6.37 3.09
N TYR A 66 14.44 5.52 3.12
CA TYR A 66 14.41 4.23 2.43
C TYR A 66 13.66 3.16 3.21
N PHE A 67 12.98 2.28 2.46
CA PHE A 67 12.34 1.09 3.02
C PHE A 67 12.60 -0.12 2.11
N SER A 68 12.55 -1.33 2.70
CA SER A 68 12.72 -2.57 1.96
C SER A 68 11.94 -3.68 2.66
N LEU A 69 10.89 -4.15 2.00
CA LEU A 69 10.05 -5.25 2.48
C LEU A 69 10.43 -6.52 1.73
N SER A 70 11.22 -7.37 2.37
CA SER A 70 11.70 -8.60 1.77
C SER A 70 10.74 -9.77 2.03
N LYS A 71 10.98 -10.89 1.31
CA LYS A 71 10.26 -12.15 1.52
C LYS A 71 8.75 -12.06 1.26
N GLN A 72 8.35 -11.27 0.27
CA GLN A 72 6.94 -11.18 -0.11
C GLN A 72 6.61 -12.19 -1.21
N LYS A 73 5.41 -12.74 -1.16
CA LYS A 73 4.92 -13.66 -2.18
C LYS A 73 4.41 -12.89 -3.39
N PRO A 74 4.50 -13.45 -4.60
CA PRO A 74 3.87 -12.82 -5.77
C PRO A 74 2.37 -12.67 -5.56
N GLY A 75 1.80 -11.59 -6.04
CA GLY A 75 0.37 -11.30 -5.92
C GLY A 75 0.07 -9.82 -6.04
N LYS A 76 -1.17 -9.47 -5.78
CA LYS A 76 -1.64 -8.07 -5.81
C LYS A 76 -1.72 -7.54 -4.40
N TYR A 77 -1.16 -6.35 -4.21
CA TYR A 77 -1.05 -5.71 -2.90
C TYR A 77 -1.37 -4.22 -2.98
N LEU A 78 -1.60 -3.61 -1.83
CA LEU A 78 -1.63 -2.17 -1.66
C LEU A 78 -0.47 -1.78 -0.76
N LEU A 79 0.33 -0.82 -1.21
CA LEU A 79 1.40 -0.24 -0.40
C LEU A 79 0.83 1.02 0.25
N LYS A 80 0.68 0.98 1.57
CA LYS A 80 0.18 2.11 2.35
C LYS A 80 1.35 2.79 3.05
N VAL A 81 1.52 4.06 2.79
CA VAL A 81 2.57 4.88 3.39
C VAL A 81 1.92 6.01 4.18
N SER A 82 2.28 6.13 5.45
CA SER A 82 1.70 7.14 6.33
C SER A 82 2.73 7.66 7.31
N PHE A 83 2.60 8.93 7.67
CA PHE A 83 3.38 9.55 8.71
C PHE A 83 2.57 10.67 9.33
N ILE A 84 2.87 10.98 10.60
CA ILE A 84 2.18 12.04 11.32
C ILE A 84 2.46 13.40 10.67
N GLY A 85 1.42 14.18 10.42
CA GLY A 85 1.54 15.45 9.71
C GLY A 85 1.52 15.34 8.19
N TYR A 86 1.30 14.15 7.64
CA TYR A 86 1.25 13.91 6.19
C TYR A 86 -0.01 13.15 5.81
N VAL A 87 -0.44 13.35 4.57
CA VAL A 87 -1.57 12.62 4.01
C VAL A 87 -1.15 11.18 3.69
N THR A 88 -1.93 10.21 4.15
CA THR A 88 -1.67 8.80 3.86
C THR A 88 -1.78 8.52 2.37
N LYS A 89 -0.80 7.83 1.82
CA LYS A 89 -0.77 7.45 0.41
C LYS A 89 -0.94 5.95 0.26
N ILE A 90 -1.79 5.54 -0.67
CA ILE A 90 -2.03 4.13 -0.97
C ILE A 90 -1.74 3.90 -2.45
N ILE A 91 -0.85 2.96 -2.75
CA ILE A 91 -0.39 2.67 -4.10
C ILE A 91 -0.63 1.19 -4.40
N PRO A 92 -1.36 0.87 -5.48
CA PRO A 92 -1.50 -0.53 -5.89
C PRO A 92 -0.17 -1.07 -6.40
N VAL A 93 0.19 -2.28 -5.97
CA VAL A 93 1.46 -2.93 -6.32
C VAL A 93 1.16 -4.36 -6.76
N GLN A 94 1.73 -4.75 -7.88
CA GLN A 94 1.66 -6.13 -8.33
C GLN A 94 3.06 -6.73 -8.27
N LEU A 95 3.21 -7.82 -7.53
CA LEU A 95 4.46 -8.55 -7.40
C LEU A 95 4.39 -9.79 -8.27
N THR A 96 5.36 -9.94 -9.16
CA THR A 96 5.44 -11.08 -10.07
C THR A 96 6.65 -11.94 -9.73
N ALA A 97 6.51 -13.25 -9.91
CA ALA A 97 7.57 -14.21 -9.61
C ALA A 97 8.81 -14.01 -10.49
N ASN A 98 8.64 -13.36 -11.64
CA ASN A 98 9.74 -13.15 -12.58
C ASN A 98 10.62 -11.94 -12.21
N VAL A 99 10.13 -11.08 -11.31
CA VAL A 99 10.84 -9.87 -10.89
C VAL A 99 11.15 -10.00 -9.41
N PRO A 100 12.38 -10.38 -9.03
CA PRO A 100 12.72 -10.62 -7.62
C PRO A 100 12.77 -9.36 -6.77
N ALA A 101 12.84 -8.18 -7.40
CA ALA A 101 12.87 -6.91 -6.68
C ALA A 101 11.96 -5.90 -7.38
N LYS A 102 10.95 -5.43 -6.67
CA LYS A 102 10.05 -4.36 -7.12
C LYS A 102 10.51 -3.05 -6.52
N LYS A 103 11.02 -2.15 -7.36
CA LYS A 103 11.47 -0.83 -6.93
C LYS A 103 10.34 0.17 -7.15
N MET A 104 9.90 0.81 -6.08
CA MET A 104 8.83 1.80 -6.13
C MET A 104 9.33 3.20 -6.47
N GLY A 105 10.64 3.44 -6.40
CA GLY A 105 11.22 4.75 -6.61
C GLY A 105 10.89 5.70 -5.47
N ASN A 106 10.75 6.98 -5.78
CA ASN A 106 10.40 7.99 -4.80
C ASN A 106 8.89 8.06 -4.63
N ILE A 107 8.43 7.92 -3.40
CA ILE A 107 7.02 8.06 -3.02
C ILE A 107 6.88 9.42 -2.32
N GLU A 108 6.11 10.31 -2.90
CA GLU A 108 5.96 11.65 -2.36
C GLU A 108 4.74 11.71 -1.44
N LEU A 109 4.94 12.22 -0.22
CA LEU A 109 3.87 12.47 0.73
C LEU A 109 3.60 13.97 0.82
N ALA A 110 2.33 14.35 0.67
CA ALA A 110 1.89 15.74 0.87
C ALA A 110 1.67 15.99 2.35
N THR A 111 1.97 17.20 2.80
CA THR A 111 1.70 17.60 4.18
C THR A 111 0.20 17.75 4.44
N ASP A 112 -0.22 17.35 5.61
CA ASP A 112 -1.63 17.43 6.01
C ASP A 112 -2.12 18.87 6.15
N ALA A 113 -1.22 19.80 6.47
CA ALA A 113 -1.54 21.21 6.57
C ALA A 113 -2.08 21.78 5.24
N VAL A 114 -1.54 21.34 4.09
CA VAL A 114 -2.02 21.74 2.78
C VAL A 114 -3.43 21.23 2.53
N MET A 115 -3.70 19.99 2.93
CA MET A 115 -5.02 19.39 2.81
C MET A 115 -6.04 20.08 3.69
N LEU A 116 -5.66 20.48 4.89
CA LEU A 116 -6.55 21.23 5.78
C LEU A 116 -6.94 22.58 5.20
N GLN A 117 -6.04 23.28 4.54
CA GLN A 117 -6.35 24.53 3.86
C GLN A 117 -7.31 24.32 2.70
N GLU A 118 -7.12 23.31 1.90
CA GLU A 118 -8.04 22.97 0.82
C GLU A 118 -9.41 22.57 1.34
N ALA A 119 -9.46 21.79 2.42
CA ALA A 119 -10.71 21.37 3.05
C ALA A 119 -11.49 22.58 3.59
N VAL A 120 -10.83 23.55 4.18
CA VAL A 120 -11.47 24.76 4.69
C VAL A 120 -12.08 25.56 3.54
N VAL A 121 -11.38 25.73 2.43
CA VAL A 121 -11.90 26.44 1.26
C VAL A 121 -13.13 25.74 0.68
N VAL A 122 -13.09 24.42 0.57
CA VAL A 122 -14.22 23.63 0.09
C VAL A 122 -15.40 23.71 1.05
N ALA A 123 -15.16 23.73 2.35
CA ALA A 123 -16.22 23.86 3.34
C ALA A 123 -16.92 25.22 3.30
N GLU A 124 -16.22 26.27 2.91
CA GLU A 124 -16.84 27.57 2.74
C GLU A 124 -17.67 27.67 1.47
N ALA A 125 -17.26 26.99 0.42
CA ALA A 125 -17.92 27.07 -0.87
C ALA A 125 -19.35 26.51 -0.89
N PRO A 126 -19.67 25.40 -0.20
CA PRO A 126 -20.99 24.83 -0.30
C PRO A 126 -21.98 25.31 0.69
N GLN A 127 -21.87 26.42 1.16
CA GLN A 127 -22.78 26.79 2.09
C GLN A 127 -24.10 26.99 1.63
N VAL A 128 -24.31 26.45 1.03
CA VAL A 128 -25.13 26.25 0.58
C VAL A 128 -26.02 25.37 0.78
N THR A 129 -26.26 25.40 1.14
CA THR A 129 -26.65 24.43 1.19
C THR A 129 -27.32 24.10 1.68
N VAL A 130 -27.42 24.68 1.58
CA VAL A 130 -27.84 24.02 2.08
C VAL A 130 -28.70 23.93 2.54
N VAL A 131 -28.96 24.49 2.35
CA VAL A 131 -29.43 23.90 2.91
C VAL A 131 -30.29 23.96 3.24
N GLU A 132 -30.51 24.68 3.06
CA GLU A 132 -31.09 24.34 3.46
C GLU A 132 -31.70 24.29 3.88
N ASP A 133 -32.02 25.09 3.68
CA ASP A 133 -32.62 24.69 4.10
C ASP A 133 -33.11 24.88 4.63
N THR A 134 -33.20 25.49 4.52
CA THR A 134 -33.71 25.26 5.02
C THR A 134 -34.08 25.52 5.44
N LEU A 135 -34.09 26.22 5.27
CA LEU A 135 -34.56 26.04 5.67
C LEU A 135 -34.90 26.21 6.07
N MET A 136 -34.91 26.72 6.01
CA MET A 136 -35.39 26.52 6.38
C MET A 136 -35.68 26.64 6.79
N TYR A 137 -35.88 27.36 6.77
CA TYR A 137 -36.49 27.21 7.19
C TYR A 137 -36.81 27.53 7.45
N ASN A 138 -36.74 28.01 7.43
CA ASN A 138 -37.37 28.05 7.77
C ASN A 138 -37.75 28.48 7.96
N SER A 139 -37.80 29.05 7.97
CA SER A 139 -38.41 29.06 8.22
C SER A 139 -38.85 29.25 8.29
N SER A 140 -38.86 29.87 8.27
CA SER A 140 -39.36 29.64 8.45
C SER A 140 -39.52 29.49 8.47
N ALA A 141 -39.48 30.13 8.46
CA ALA A 141 -39.65 29.52 8.48
C ALA A 141 -39.69 29.52 8.61
N TYR A 142 -39.84 30.30 8.66
CA TYR A 142 -40.03 29.96 8.76
C TYR A 142 -40.08 30.40 8.81
N ARG A 143 -40.12 31.05 8.80
CA ARG A 143 -40.21 31.19 8.82
C ARG A 143 -40.20 31.36 8.56
N THR A 144 -40.53 31.85 8.57
CA THR A 144 -40.46 31.51 8.28
C THR A 144 -40.55 31.33 8.03
#